data_a441c1a9a072ab27b1a5c5cc6352ff09
#
_entry.id   a441c1a9a072ab27b1a5c5cc6352ff09
#
_cell.length_a   1.000
_cell.length_b   1.000
_cell.length_c   1.000
_cell.angle_alpha   90.00
_cell.angle_beta   90.00
_cell.angle_gamma   90.00
#
_symmetry.space_group_name_H-M   'P 1'
#
loop_
_entity.id
_entity.type
_entity.pdbx_description
1 polymer ?
#
loop_
_entity_poly.entity_id
_entity_poly.type
_entity_poly.pdbx_seq_one_letter_code
_entity_poly.pdbx_strand_id
1 'polypeptide(L)'
;MDLKELNYVVTVANEGSISRAAEKLFMSQSSLSQAIRVLEQDLGTSVFVRTTRGVRPTAAGDAFISHAKQILQQYRAACSEAADIENLNGGTVIFGISTYRGTYLLPPVLKRFRALYPKVHVEICEMDSIDLEDQLLEGLLDLALIA
;
A
#
# COMPACT_ATOMS: atom_id res chain seq x y z
N MET A 1 -19.27 -5.56 -0.96
CA MET A 1 -17.96 -4.95 -0.67
C MET A 1 -16.87 -6.01 -0.76
N ASP A 2 -15.79 -5.77 -1.52
CA ASP A 2 -14.65 -6.68 -1.69
C ASP A 2 -13.30 -5.96 -1.41
N LEU A 3 -12.18 -6.70 -1.45
CA LEU A 3 -10.85 -6.15 -1.20
C LEU A 3 -10.42 -5.12 -2.26
N LYS A 4 -10.94 -5.23 -3.50
CA LYS A 4 -10.63 -4.26 -4.55
C LYS A 4 -11.27 -2.92 -4.24
N GLU A 5 -12.50 -2.93 -3.75
CA GLU A 5 -13.22 -1.71 -3.36
C GLU A 5 -12.54 -1.02 -2.17
N LEU A 6 -12.00 -1.78 -1.20
CA LEU A 6 -11.17 -1.22 -0.12
C LEU A 6 -9.91 -0.55 -0.69
N ASN A 7 -9.23 -1.19 -1.64
CA ASN A 7 -8.06 -0.61 -2.29
C ASN A 7 -8.40 0.66 -3.10
N TYR A 8 -9.57 0.72 -3.73
CA TYR A 8 -10.04 1.93 -4.43
C TYR A 8 -10.19 3.11 -3.47
N VAL A 9 -10.84 2.89 -2.32
CA VAL A 9 -11.03 3.93 -1.30
C VAL A 9 -9.69 4.43 -0.77
N VAL A 10 -8.77 3.53 -0.40
CA VAL A 10 -7.44 3.89 0.10
C VAL A 10 -6.66 4.67 -0.96
N THR A 11 -6.68 4.23 -2.21
CA THR A 11 -5.97 4.92 -3.30
C THR A 11 -6.55 6.31 -3.55
N VAL A 12 -7.88 6.47 -3.55
CA VAL A 12 -8.54 7.78 -3.71
C VAL A 12 -8.17 8.73 -2.56
N ALA A 13 -8.11 8.22 -1.33
CA ALA A 13 -7.72 9.01 -0.16
C ALA A 13 -6.27 9.50 -0.27
N ASN A 14 -5.34 8.63 -0.64
CA ASN A 14 -3.92 8.96 -0.78
C ASN A 14 -3.68 9.97 -1.91
N GLU A 15 -4.37 9.81 -3.05
CA GLU A 15 -4.19 10.71 -4.20
C GLU A 15 -4.96 12.04 -4.03
N GLY A 16 -5.97 12.12 -3.19
CA GLY A 16 -6.85 13.28 -3.07
C GLY A 16 -7.58 13.66 -4.36
N SER A 17 -7.60 12.76 -5.35
CA SER A 17 -8.17 12.97 -6.68
C SER A 17 -8.62 11.66 -7.29
N ILE A 18 -9.90 11.59 -7.70
CA ILE A 18 -10.43 10.39 -8.37
C ILE A 18 -9.72 10.14 -9.70
N SER A 19 -9.37 11.18 -10.45
CA SER A 19 -8.68 11.02 -11.74
C SER A 19 -7.29 10.41 -11.56
N ARG A 20 -6.47 10.94 -10.65
CA ARG A 20 -5.13 10.39 -10.35
C ARG A 20 -5.21 8.98 -9.79
N ALA A 21 -6.15 8.72 -8.90
CA ALA A 21 -6.37 7.38 -8.37
C ALA A 21 -6.76 6.39 -9.47
N ALA A 22 -7.62 6.80 -10.42
CA ALA A 22 -8.01 5.97 -11.54
C ALA A 22 -6.82 5.63 -12.46
N GLU A 23 -5.95 6.60 -12.75
CA GLU A 23 -4.70 6.37 -13.49
C GLU A 23 -3.83 5.34 -12.78
N LYS A 24 -3.61 5.50 -11.47
CA LYS A 24 -2.82 4.58 -10.64
C LYS A 24 -3.40 3.16 -10.57
N LEU A 25 -4.72 3.05 -10.63
CA LEU A 25 -5.45 1.78 -10.63
C LEU A 25 -5.69 1.20 -12.03
N PHE A 26 -5.18 1.84 -13.07
CA PHE A 26 -5.40 1.45 -14.47
C PHE A 26 -6.88 1.32 -14.83
N MET A 27 -7.70 2.25 -14.35
CA MET A 27 -9.15 2.30 -14.55
C MET A 27 -9.58 3.61 -15.22
N SER A 28 -10.80 3.61 -15.79
CA SER A 28 -11.41 4.89 -16.15
C SER A 28 -11.90 5.65 -14.90
N GLN A 29 -11.82 6.98 -14.95
CA GLN A 29 -12.32 7.82 -13.85
C GLN A 29 -13.80 7.59 -13.56
N SER A 30 -14.61 7.35 -14.61
CA SER A 30 -16.04 7.06 -14.47
C SER A 30 -16.30 5.74 -13.75
N SER A 31 -15.51 4.68 -14.05
CA SER A 31 -15.62 3.38 -13.39
C SER A 31 -15.24 3.48 -11.91
N LEU A 32 -14.14 4.16 -11.59
CA LEU A 32 -13.74 4.35 -10.20
C LEU A 32 -14.76 5.19 -9.42
N SER A 33 -15.26 6.29 -10.04
CA SER A 33 -16.28 7.13 -9.41
C SER A 33 -17.58 6.36 -9.12
N GLN A 34 -17.96 5.46 -10.02
CA GLN A 34 -19.14 4.60 -9.84
C GLN A 34 -18.90 3.57 -8.72
N ALA A 35 -17.72 2.93 -8.67
CA ALA A 35 -17.38 1.98 -7.63
C ALA A 35 -17.41 2.64 -6.23
N ILE A 36 -16.82 3.83 -6.08
CA ILE A 36 -16.89 4.59 -4.83
C ILE A 36 -18.34 4.90 -4.45
N ARG A 37 -19.18 5.31 -5.40
CA ARG A 37 -20.59 5.62 -5.13
C ARG A 37 -21.37 4.39 -4.65
N VAL A 38 -21.15 3.23 -5.26
CA VAL A 38 -21.79 1.97 -4.85
C VAL A 38 -21.36 1.60 -3.43
N LEU A 39 -20.08 1.70 -3.13
CA LEU A 39 -19.54 1.44 -1.78
C LEU A 39 -20.16 2.39 -0.74
N GLU A 40 -20.28 3.69 -1.04
CA GLU A 40 -20.93 4.66 -0.14
C GLU A 40 -22.41 4.34 0.08
N GLN A 41 -23.11 3.85 -0.96
CA GLN A 41 -24.50 3.38 -0.83
C GLN A 41 -24.62 2.15 0.07
N ASP A 42 -23.73 1.18 -0.08
CA ASP A 42 -23.68 -0.03 0.76
C ASP A 42 -23.35 0.31 2.23
N LEU A 43 -22.51 1.30 2.46
CA LEU A 43 -22.17 1.81 3.80
C LEU A 43 -23.27 2.68 4.41
N GLY A 44 -24.18 3.21 3.60
CA GLY A 44 -25.20 4.17 4.03
C GLY A 44 -24.65 5.54 4.42
N THR A 45 -23.39 5.84 4.07
CA THR A 45 -22.73 7.13 4.38
C THR A 45 -21.71 7.49 3.31
N SER A 46 -21.44 8.80 3.15
CA SER A 46 -20.40 9.28 2.24
C SER A 46 -19.03 9.14 2.87
N VAL A 47 -18.11 8.52 2.14
CA VAL A 47 -16.69 8.39 2.50
C VAL A 47 -15.91 9.63 2.08
N PHE A 48 -16.30 10.25 0.97
CA PHE A 48 -15.63 11.42 0.42
C PHE A 48 -16.55 12.61 0.22
N VAL A 49 -15.97 13.81 0.38
CA VAL A 49 -16.60 15.07 -0.06
C VAL A 49 -15.77 15.65 -1.22
N ARG A 50 -16.45 16.23 -2.22
CA ARG A 50 -15.82 16.96 -3.30
C ARG A 50 -15.44 18.37 -2.85
N THR A 51 -14.26 18.81 -3.20
CA THR A 51 -13.76 20.16 -2.95
C THR A 51 -13.28 20.78 -4.25
N THR A 52 -12.98 22.07 -4.24
CA THR A 52 -12.40 22.79 -5.40
C THR A 52 -11.00 22.25 -5.77
N ARG A 53 -10.32 21.55 -4.85
CA ARG A 53 -8.97 21.01 -5.03
C ARG A 53 -8.94 19.49 -5.23
N GLY A 54 -10.10 18.84 -5.34
CA GLY A 54 -10.21 17.39 -5.49
C GLY A 54 -11.23 16.76 -4.55
N VAL A 55 -10.86 15.66 -3.90
CA VAL A 55 -11.70 14.98 -2.91
C VAL A 55 -10.97 14.88 -1.57
N ARG A 56 -11.74 14.91 -0.50
CA ARG A 56 -11.24 14.69 0.87
C ARG A 56 -12.14 13.68 1.58
N PRO A 57 -11.60 12.87 2.49
CA PRO A 57 -12.42 12.03 3.36
C PRO A 57 -13.38 12.86 4.22
N THR A 58 -14.53 12.30 4.53
CA THR A 58 -15.41 12.74 5.62
C THR A 58 -14.88 12.18 6.94
N ALA A 59 -15.45 12.59 8.09
CA ALA A 59 -15.10 11.95 9.38
C ALA A 59 -15.41 10.44 9.39
N ALA A 60 -16.54 10.03 8.78
CA ALA A 60 -16.87 8.62 8.57
C ALA A 60 -15.89 7.95 7.60
N GLY A 61 -15.46 8.70 6.55
CA GLY A 61 -14.47 8.27 5.59
C GLY A 61 -13.10 8.01 6.23
N ASP A 62 -12.61 8.91 7.07
CA ASP A 62 -11.32 8.71 7.77
C ASP A 62 -11.34 7.45 8.63
N ALA A 63 -12.40 7.21 9.38
CA ALA A 63 -12.56 5.98 10.16
C ALA A 63 -12.58 4.74 9.26
N PHE A 64 -13.37 4.77 8.19
CA PHE A 64 -13.47 3.66 7.24
C PHE A 64 -12.14 3.36 6.54
N ILE A 65 -11.43 4.40 6.06
CA ILE A 65 -10.13 4.28 5.39
C ILE A 65 -9.09 3.67 6.33
N SER A 66 -9.08 4.07 7.61
CA SER A 66 -8.18 3.49 8.61
C SER A 66 -8.38 1.97 8.73
N HIS A 67 -9.63 1.52 8.87
CA HIS A 67 -9.95 0.09 8.90
C HIS A 67 -9.66 -0.62 7.57
N ALA A 68 -9.94 0.03 6.44
CA ALA A 68 -9.64 -0.53 5.12
C ALA A 68 -8.14 -0.82 4.94
N LYS A 69 -7.27 0.10 5.38
CA LYS A 69 -5.82 -0.10 5.40
C LYS A 69 -5.42 -1.31 6.24
N GLN A 70 -5.97 -1.45 7.44
CA GLN A 70 -5.69 -2.59 8.33
C GLN A 70 -6.14 -3.92 7.71
N ILE A 71 -7.33 -3.97 7.11
CA ILE A 71 -7.83 -5.19 6.44
C ILE A 71 -6.91 -5.58 5.28
N LEU A 72 -6.54 -4.63 4.44
CA LEU A 72 -5.63 -4.88 3.32
C LEU A 72 -4.25 -5.34 3.79
N GLN A 73 -3.73 -4.79 4.89
CA GLN A 73 -2.49 -5.23 5.52
C GLN A 73 -2.59 -6.68 6.03
N GLN A 74 -3.65 -7.01 6.77
CA GLN A 74 -3.88 -8.36 7.28
C GLN A 74 -4.03 -9.38 6.15
N TYR A 75 -4.72 -9.02 5.08
CA TYR A 75 -4.84 -9.87 3.90
C TYR A 75 -3.47 -10.17 3.26
N ARG A 76 -2.62 -9.14 3.10
CA ARG A 76 -1.26 -9.33 2.56
C ARG A 76 -0.41 -10.20 3.48
N ALA A 77 -0.46 -9.96 4.80
CA ALA A 77 0.25 -10.78 5.78
C ALA A 77 -0.18 -12.25 5.70
N ALA A 78 -1.48 -12.52 5.59
CA ALA A 78 -1.99 -13.88 5.46
C ALA A 78 -1.52 -14.56 4.16
N CYS A 79 -1.50 -13.82 3.03
CA CYS A 79 -0.98 -14.35 1.77
C CYS A 79 0.52 -14.66 1.86
N SER A 80 1.31 -13.77 2.48
CA SER A 80 2.74 -13.97 2.70
C SER A 80 3.01 -15.19 3.57
N GLU A 81 2.32 -15.29 4.71
CA GLU A 81 2.46 -16.43 5.62
C GLU A 81 2.11 -17.77 4.95
N ALA A 82 1.03 -17.78 4.16
CA ALA A 82 0.65 -18.99 3.40
C ALA A 82 1.72 -19.37 2.37
N ALA A 83 2.29 -18.41 1.67
CA ALA A 83 3.38 -18.63 0.71
C ALA A 83 4.66 -19.12 1.39
N ASP A 84 4.96 -18.59 2.58
CA ASP A 84 6.15 -18.97 3.36
C ASP A 84 6.06 -20.42 3.89
N ILE A 85 4.86 -20.88 4.26
CA ILE A 85 4.61 -22.25 4.66
C ILE A 85 4.89 -23.24 3.50
N GLU A 86 4.46 -22.91 2.29
CA GLU A 86 4.71 -23.77 1.11
C GLU A 86 6.19 -23.78 0.70
N ASN A 87 6.89 -22.65 0.83
CA ASN A 87 8.28 -22.49 0.35
C ASN A 87 9.37 -23.00 1.31
N LEU A 88 9.02 -23.65 2.43
CA LEU A 88 9.96 -24.30 3.38
C LEU A 88 11.33 -23.60 3.49
N ASN A 89 11.42 -22.49 4.25
CA ASN A 89 12.60 -21.67 4.49
C ASN A 89 12.88 -20.54 3.46
N GLY A 90 11.91 -20.12 2.70
CA GLY A 90 11.95 -18.90 1.90
C GLY A 90 10.81 -17.98 2.32
N GLY A 91 10.91 -16.70 2.03
CA GLY A 91 9.89 -15.69 2.24
C GLY A 91 10.26 -14.47 1.43
N THR A 92 9.39 -13.45 1.42
CA THR A 92 9.68 -12.18 0.80
C THR A 92 9.85 -11.12 1.88
N VAL A 93 10.93 -10.35 1.80
CA VAL A 93 11.17 -9.17 2.63
C VAL A 93 11.08 -7.94 1.73
N ILE A 94 10.13 -7.05 2.03
CA ILE A 94 9.97 -5.78 1.32
C ILE A 94 10.71 -4.70 2.12
N PHE A 95 11.79 -4.20 1.55
CA PHE A 95 12.71 -3.27 2.20
C PHE A 95 12.68 -1.89 1.54
N GLY A 96 12.29 -0.89 2.32
CA GLY A 96 12.27 0.51 1.89
C GLY A 96 13.57 1.24 2.20
N ILE A 97 14.08 2.02 1.25
CA ILE A 97 15.31 2.80 1.42
C ILE A 97 15.28 4.04 0.51
N SER A 98 15.93 5.12 0.94
CA SER A 98 16.13 6.26 0.05
C SER A 98 17.14 5.95 -1.04
N THR A 99 16.92 6.45 -2.26
CA THR A 99 17.76 6.18 -3.44
C THR A 99 19.24 6.44 -3.19
N TYR A 100 19.58 7.53 -2.50
CA TYR A 100 20.97 7.85 -2.19
C TYR A 100 21.67 6.77 -1.34
N ARG A 101 20.98 6.26 -0.30
CA ARG A 101 21.53 5.21 0.57
C ARG A 101 21.49 3.84 -0.11
N GLY A 102 20.45 3.58 -0.89
CA GLY A 102 20.30 2.36 -1.66
C GLY A 102 21.51 2.09 -2.53
N THR A 103 21.99 3.10 -3.22
CA THR A 103 23.13 2.97 -4.14
C THR A 103 24.41 2.49 -3.46
N TYR A 104 24.68 2.96 -2.23
CA TYR A 104 25.97 2.67 -1.56
C TYR A 104 25.88 1.55 -0.52
N LEU A 105 24.78 1.46 0.22
CA LEU A 105 24.66 0.52 1.34
C LEU A 105 24.13 -0.86 0.91
N LEU A 106 23.18 -0.89 -0.02
CA LEU A 106 22.50 -2.15 -0.37
C LEU A 106 23.40 -3.19 -1.06
N PRO A 107 24.27 -2.86 -2.02
CA PRO A 107 25.00 -3.90 -2.76
C PRO A 107 25.83 -4.83 -1.86
N PRO A 108 26.67 -4.34 -0.92
CA PRO A 108 27.44 -5.21 -0.04
C PRO A 108 26.56 -5.97 0.96
N VAL A 109 25.48 -5.35 1.48
CA VAL A 109 24.55 -5.97 2.41
C VAL A 109 23.76 -7.09 1.74
N LEU A 110 23.18 -6.83 0.57
CA LEU A 110 22.43 -7.83 -0.19
C LEU A 110 23.29 -9.01 -0.63
N LYS A 111 24.53 -8.76 -1.03
CA LYS A 111 25.48 -9.84 -1.37
C LYS A 111 25.67 -10.78 -0.17
N ARG A 112 25.89 -10.25 1.02
CA ARG A 112 26.06 -11.04 2.24
C ARG A 112 24.76 -11.72 2.66
N PHE A 113 23.64 -11.01 2.59
CA PHE A 113 22.32 -11.54 2.94
C PHE A 113 21.93 -12.73 2.06
N ARG A 114 22.08 -12.60 0.73
CA ARG A 114 21.78 -13.69 -0.22
C ARG A 114 22.67 -14.90 -0.06
N ALA A 115 23.92 -14.72 0.40
CA ALA A 115 24.80 -15.84 0.72
C ALA A 115 24.34 -16.63 1.95
N LEU A 116 23.75 -15.95 2.95
CA LEU A 116 23.25 -16.56 4.18
C LEU A 116 21.83 -17.11 4.01
N TYR A 117 21.00 -16.42 3.22
CA TYR A 117 19.58 -16.71 3.06
C TYR A 117 19.19 -16.78 1.57
N PRO A 118 19.70 -17.81 0.84
CA PRO A 118 19.55 -17.86 -0.63
C PRO A 118 18.09 -18.03 -1.10
N LYS A 119 17.20 -18.50 -0.22
CA LYS A 119 15.78 -18.72 -0.54
C LYS A 119 14.89 -17.51 -0.23
N VAL A 120 15.39 -16.51 0.49
CA VAL A 120 14.62 -15.32 0.82
C VAL A 120 14.65 -14.36 -0.37
N HIS A 121 13.48 -13.99 -0.85
CA HIS A 121 13.34 -12.94 -1.87
C HIS A 121 13.36 -11.57 -1.18
N VAL A 122 14.17 -10.65 -1.70
CA VAL A 122 14.22 -9.26 -1.21
C VAL A 122 13.72 -8.35 -2.30
N GLU A 123 12.62 -7.67 -2.02
CA GLU A 123 12.05 -6.62 -2.85
C GLU A 123 12.48 -5.25 -2.28
N ILE A 124 12.99 -4.37 -3.14
CA ILE A 124 13.50 -3.06 -2.73
C ILE A 124 12.59 -1.98 -3.26
N CYS A 125 12.08 -1.15 -2.35
CA CYS A 125 11.28 0.02 -2.65
C CYS A 125 12.11 1.28 -2.38
N GLU A 126 12.40 2.04 -3.45
CA GLU A 126 13.12 3.30 -3.35
C GLU A 126 12.16 4.48 -3.38
N MET A 127 12.19 5.29 -2.31
CA MET A 127 11.37 6.50 -2.19
C MET A 127 11.97 7.47 -1.17
N ASP A 128 11.37 8.63 -0.96
CA ASP A 128 11.81 9.56 0.06
C ASP A 128 11.45 9.10 1.49
N SER A 129 12.01 9.77 2.51
CA SER A 129 11.86 9.32 3.91
C SER A 129 10.42 9.44 4.43
N ILE A 130 9.65 10.39 3.92
CA ILE A 130 8.26 10.59 4.34
C ILE A 130 7.39 9.47 3.79
N ASP A 131 7.53 9.17 2.50
CA ASP A 131 6.79 8.08 1.86
C ASP A 131 7.18 6.71 2.44
N LEU A 132 8.45 6.53 2.84
CA LEU A 132 8.92 5.31 3.51
C LEU A 132 8.24 5.11 4.86
N GLU A 133 8.10 6.17 5.66
CA GLU A 133 7.43 6.12 6.96
C GLU A 133 5.95 5.78 6.78
N ASP A 134 5.27 6.46 5.87
CA ASP A 134 3.86 6.20 5.56
C ASP A 134 3.64 4.76 5.09
N GLN A 135 4.47 4.25 4.18
CA GLN A 135 4.34 2.89 3.69
C GLN A 135 4.69 1.83 4.74
N LEU A 136 5.64 2.11 5.63
CA LEU A 136 5.94 1.24 6.76
C LEU A 136 4.74 1.17 7.73
N LEU A 137 4.13 2.32 8.07
CA LEU A 137 2.93 2.38 8.91
C LEU A 137 1.70 1.72 8.25
N GLU A 138 1.61 1.78 6.93
CA GLU A 138 0.57 1.09 6.16
C GLU A 138 0.83 -0.42 5.99
N GLY A 139 1.97 -0.93 6.48
CA GLY A 139 2.37 -2.33 6.36
C GLY A 139 2.65 -2.77 4.92
N LEU A 140 3.06 -1.83 4.08
CA LEU A 140 3.49 -2.07 2.70
C LEU A 140 4.98 -2.44 2.62
N LEU A 141 5.71 -2.11 3.67
CA LEU A 141 7.12 -2.46 3.86
C LEU A 141 7.25 -3.26 5.15
N ASP A 142 8.16 -4.25 5.16
CA ASP A 142 8.55 -4.98 6.37
C ASP A 142 9.60 -4.21 7.17
N LEU A 143 10.50 -3.53 6.47
CA LEU A 143 11.59 -2.75 7.02
C LEU A 143 11.77 -1.47 6.20
N ALA A 144 12.21 -0.39 6.86
CA ALA A 144 12.64 0.82 6.17
C ALA A 144 13.91 1.39 6.81
N LEU A 145 14.84 1.87 5.97
CA LEU A 145 16.00 2.65 6.41
C LEU A 145 15.71 4.13 6.17
N ILE A 146 15.33 4.81 7.25
CA ILE A 146 14.97 6.22 7.29
C ILE A 146 16.11 7.02 7.94
N ALA A 147 16.24 8.31 7.63
CA ALA A 147 17.18 9.23 8.29
C ALA A 147 16.45 10.45 8.80
#